data_8f83f378947c25b6965919b91b097428
#
_entry.id   8f83f378947c25b6965919b91b097428
#
_cell.length_a   1.000
_cell.length_b   1.000
_cell.length_c   1.000
_cell.angle_alpha   90.00
_cell.angle_beta   90.00
_cell.angle_gamma   90.00
#
_symmetry.space_group_name_H-M   'P 1'
#
loop_
_entity.id
_entity.type
_entity.pdbx_description
1 polymer ?
#
loop_
_entity_poly.entity_id
_entity_poly.type
_entity_poly.pdbx_seq_one_letter_code
_entity_poly.pdbx_strand_id
1 'polypeptide(L)'
;MNKERLLKILPVQMKHFTEDELDQRYKSYFPSRVKGLRDVLKIAGIKEDELKIDCLNENQVIIENLDKNIKNTFAAGSIKKSDKALKILLINISTHFASDKDASEYDVLEPPLGLIALQSYLNREFKEKVRGKIIKSSVDFNSYDELNNIIEKFNPDLIGVSAMTFHKDFFHGAIKNIRSNGYDKMIITGGPHPTTSYKEVLKDPNVDLCVLGEGEATLAEIVKRLLSKKENNIGSLAYEDLISIDGIAFSRRKFVALENTHKASNG
;
A
#
# COMPACT_ATOMS: atom_id res chain seq x y z
N MET A 1 -17.30 -7.35 -12.88
CA MET A 1 -16.83 -5.99 -12.56
C MET A 1 -17.96 -5.29 -11.84
N ASN A 2 -17.71 -4.62 -10.70
CA ASN A 2 -18.78 -4.00 -9.89
C ASN A 2 -19.19 -2.66 -10.53
N LYS A 3 -20.48 -2.28 -10.46
CA LYS A 3 -21.06 -1.01 -10.92
C LYS A 3 -20.22 0.21 -10.47
N GLU A 4 -19.79 0.24 -9.19
CA GLU A 4 -18.99 1.32 -8.61
C GLU A 4 -17.61 1.47 -9.25
N ARG A 5 -16.99 0.36 -9.65
CA ARG A 5 -15.68 0.37 -10.31
C ARG A 5 -15.79 0.84 -11.77
N LEU A 6 -16.86 0.49 -12.44
CA LEU A 6 -17.17 0.95 -13.81
C LEU A 6 -17.40 2.47 -13.82
N LEU A 7 -18.19 2.99 -12.89
CA LEU A 7 -18.47 4.42 -12.77
C LEU A 7 -17.23 5.26 -12.42
N LYS A 8 -16.21 4.66 -11.76
CA LYS A 8 -14.93 5.33 -11.51
C LYS A 8 -14.04 5.42 -12.75
N ILE A 9 -14.05 4.38 -13.57
CA ILE A 9 -13.13 4.25 -14.72
C ILE A 9 -13.68 4.98 -15.94
N LEU A 10 -14.99 4.87 -16.20
CA LEU A 10 -15.65 5.44 -17.37
C LEU A 10 -15.49 6.95 -17.51
N PRO A 11 -15.73 7.79 -16.49
CA PRO A 11 -15.60 9.24 -16.63
C PRO A 11 -14.18 9.70 -16.96
N VAL A 12 -13.17 9.03 -16.43
CA VAL A 12 -11.75 9.38 -16.68
C VAL A 12 -11.37 9.01 -18.11
N GLN A 13 -11.82 7.86 -18.59
CA GLN A 13 -11.54 7.40 -19.95
C GLN A 13 -12.35 8.16 -21.02
N MET A 14 -13.60 8.51 -20.71
CA MET A 14 -14.46 9.27 -21.62
C MET A 14 -13.95 10.70 -21.91
N LYS A 15 -13.09 11.25 -21.06
CA LYS A 15 -12.47 12.57 -21.32
C LYS A 15 -11.51 12.58 -22.50
N HIS A 16 -11.00 11.41 -22.89
CA HIS A 16 -9.90 11.29 -23.84
C HIS A 16 -10.24 10.45 -25.09
N PHE A 17 -11.41 9.80 -25.12
CA PHE A 17 -11.79 8.89 -26.20
C PHE A 17 -13.16 9.21 -26.75
N THR A 18 -13.31 9.01 -28.06
CA THR A 18 -14.62 9.03 -28.71
C THR A 18 -15.45 7.81 -28.28
N GLU A 19 -16.78 7.88 -28.46
CA GLU A 19 -17.67 6.76 -28.14
C GLU A 19 -17.29 5.47 -28.90
N ASP A 20 -16.85 5.59 -30.14
CA ASP A 20 -16.37 4.47 -30.96
C ASP A 20 -15.07 3.86 -30.44
N GLU A 21 -14.14 4.68 -29.97
CA GLU A 21 -12.88 4.20 -29.39
C GLU A 21 -13.12 3.48 -28.04
N LEU A 22 -14.05 3.98 -27.23
CA LEU A 22 -14.47 3.30 -26.00
C LEU A 22 -15.13 1.96 -26.32
N ASP A 23 -16.02 1.91 -27.29
CA ASP A 23 -16.71 0.68 -27.70
C ASP A 23 -15.69 -0.37 -28.19
N GLN A 24 -14.70 0.01 -28.99
CA GLN A 24 -13.64 -0.89 -29.44
C GLN A 24 -12.77 -1.41 -28.29
N ARG A 25 -12.41 -0.56 -27.33
CA ARG A 25 -11.65 -0.97 -26.16
C ARG A 25 -12.42 -1.97 -25.30
N TYR A 26 -13.69 -1.71 -25.03
CA TYR A 26 -14.50 -2.65 -24.25
C TYR A 26 -14.73 -3.99 -24.97
N LYS A 27 -14.83 -3.99 -26.28
CA LYS A 27 -14.86 -5.24 -27.10
C LYS A 27 -13.58 -6.05 -26.94
N SER A 28 -12.41 -5.40 -26.84
CA SER A 28 -11.13 -6.10 -26.64
C SER A 28 -11.00 -6.74 -25.27
N TYR A 29 -11.56 -6.13 -24.22
CA TYR A 29 -11.53 -6.68 -22.87
C TYR A 29 -12.57 -7.80 -22.62
N PHE A 30 -13.66 -7.84 -23.39
CA PHE A 30 -14.75 -8.79 -23.20
C PHE A 30 -15.21 -9.43 -24.53
N PRO A 31 -14.31 -10.05 -25.29
CA PRO A 31 -14.59 -10.45 -26.69
C PRO A 31 -15.72 -11.46 -26.84
N SER A 32 -16.07 -12.22 -25.79
CA SER A 32 -17.07 -13.29 -25.85
C SER A 32 -18.45 -12.90 -25.32
N ARG A 33 -18.62 -11.77 -24.66
CA ARG A 33 -19.87 -11.42 -23.93
C ARG A 33 -20.39 -10.02 -24.20
N VAL A 34 -19.57 -9.13 -24.77
CA VAL A 34 -19.89 -7.70 -24.87
C VAL A 34 -19.66 -7.20 -26.29
N LYS A 35 -20.69 -6.63 -26.90
CA LYS A 35 -20.61 -6.05 -28.24
C LYS A 35 -20.15 -4.58 -28.21
N GLY A 36 -20.11 -3.95 -27.05
CA GLY A 36 -19.69 -2.58 -26.84
C GLY A 36 -20.00 -2.04 -25.47
N LEU A 37 -19.81 -0.73 -25.28
CA LEU A 37 -20.03 -0.04 -24.01
C LEU A 37 -21.47 -0.26 -23.46
N ARG A 38 -22.49 -0.20 -24.31
CA ARG A 38 -23.90 -0.41 -23.93
C ARG A 38 -24.15 -1.76 -23.27
N ASP A 39 -23.49 -2.80 -23.77
CA ASP A 39 -23.63 -4.14 -23.18
C ASP A 39 -22.92 -4.22 -21.82
N VAL A 40 -21.79 -3.53 -21.65
CA VAL A 40 -21.10 -3.42 -20.35
C VAL A 40 -21.99 -2.74 -19.33
N LEU A 41 -22.63 -1.64 -19.74
CA LEU A 41 -23.54 -0.88 -18.87
C LEU A 41 -24.76 -1.71 -18.46
N LYS A 42 -25.35 -2.42 -19.43
CA LYS A 42 -26.49 -3.32 -19.18
C LYS A 42 -26.13 -4.45 -18.22
N ILE A 43 -24.95 -5.07 -18.39
CA ILE A 43 -24.46 -6.13 -17.49
C ILE A 43 -24.16 -5.56 -16.09
N ALA A 44 -23.69 -4.32 -16.01
CA ALA A 44 -23.44 -3.63 -14.75
C ALA A 44 -24.70 -3.07 -14.07
N GLY A 45 -25.84 -3.14 -14.75
CA GLY A 45 -27.12 -2.57 -14.28
C GLY A 45 -27.12 -1.05 -14.20
N ILE A 46 -26.33 -0.40 -15.06
CA ILE A 46 -26.21 1.06 -15.17
C ILE A 46 -27.11 1.50 -16.32
N LYS A 47 -28.00 2.45 -16.08
CA LYS A 47 -28.83 3.03 -17.13
C LYS A 47 -28.01 4.05 -17.92
N GLU A 48 -28.32 4.16 -19.22
CA GLU A 48 -27.61 5.05 -20.16
C GLU A 48 -27.75 6.53 -19.76
N ASP A 49 -28.88 6.90 -19.14
CA ASP A 49 -29.14 8.22 -18.60
C ASP A 49 -28.32 8.54 -17.32
N GLU A 50 -27.92 7.52 -16.56
CA GLU A 50 -26.97 7.68 -15.45
C GLU A 50 -25.55 8.05 -15.93
N LEU A 51 -25.29 7.89 -17.23
CA LEU A 51 -24.02 8.20 -17.90
C LEU A 51 -24.09 9.43 -18.81
N LYS A 52 -25.25 10.07 -18.97
CA LYS A 52 -25.32 11.38 -19.61
C LYS A 52 -24.53 12.39 -18.80
N ILE A 53 -23.24 12.30 -19.01
CA ILE A 53 -22.25 13.26 -18.60
C ILE A 53 -22.31 14.32 -19.66
N ASP A 54 -23.12 15.37 -19.44
CA ASP A 54 -22.99 16.59 -20.20
C ASP A 54 -21.60 17.16 -19.89
N CYS A 55 -20.74 16.99 -20.87
CA CYS A 55 -19.31 17.15 -20.76
C CYS A 55 -18.96 18.58 -20.39
N LEU A 56 -18.47 18.84 -19.25
CA LEU A 56 -17.45 19.79 -18.83
C LEU A 56 -17.70 20.49 -17.48
N ASN A 57 -18.92 20.83 -17.10
CA ASN A 57 -19.17 21.54 -15.82
C ASN A 57 -19.87 20.66 -14.75
N GLU A 58 -20.54 19.58 -15.13
CA GLU A 58 -21.21 18.67 -14.19
C GLU A 58 -20.29 17.54 -13.70
N ASN A 59 -19.17 17.29 -14.37
CA ASN A 59 -18.21 16.24 -14.00
C ASN A 59 -17.68 16.39 -12.57
N GLN A 60 -17.48 17.63 -12.11
CA GLN A 60 -16.96 17.88 -10.76
C GLN A 60 -17.99 17.51 -9.70
N VAL A 61 -19.25 17.86 -9.93
CA VAL A 61 -20.37 17.55 -9.01
C VAL A 61 -20.64 16.04 -8.95
N ILE A 62 -20.55 15.35 -10.09
CA ILE A 62 -20.73 13.90 -10.17
C ILE A 62 -19.57 13.17 -9.47
N ILE A 63 -18.32 13.62 -9.68
CA ILE A 63 -17.14 13.09 -9.02
C ILE A 63 -17.21 13.34 -7.50
N GLU A 64 -17.59 14.54 -7.08
CA GLU A 64 -17.72 14.89 -5.66
C GLU A 64 -18.86 14.11 -4.99
N ASN A 65 -19.99 13.92 -5.64
CA ASN A 65 -21.10 13.10 -5.15
C ASN A 65 -20.72 11.61 -5.11
N LEU A 66 -20.03 11.12 -6.10
CA LEU A 66 -19.52 9.75 -6.14
C LEU A 66 -18.50 9.51 -5.02
N ASP A 67 -17.55 10.42 -4.85
CA ASP A 67 -16.57 10.39 -3.76
C ASP A 67 -17.22 10.45 -2.38
N LYS A 68 -18.25 11.31 -2.23
CA LYS A 68 -19.01 11.41 -0.99
C LYS A 68 -19.80 10.14 -0.69
N ASN A 69 -20.44 9.55 -1.70
CA ASN A 69 -21.16 8.29 -1.56
C ASN A 69 -20.23 7.11 -1.26
N ILE A 70 -19.07 7.05 -1.91
CA ILE A 70 -18.04 6.06 -1.63
C ILE A 70 -17.52 6.24 -0.20
N LYS A 71 -17.14 7.45 0.19
CA LYS A 71 -16.68 7.76 1.55
C LYS A 71 -17.74 7.39 2.60
N ASN A 72 -19.00 7.70 2.36
CA ASN A 72 -20.09 7.37 3.27
C ASN A 72 -20.33 5.84 3.36
N THR A 73 -20.27 5.12 2.26
CA THR A 73 -20.45 3.66 2.21
C THR A 73 -19.31 2.95 2.93
N PHE A 74 -18.08 3.39 2.73
CA PHE A 74 -16.91 2.84 3.44
C PHE A 74 -16.84 3.31 4.89
N ALA A 75 -17.28 4.53 5.22
CA ALA A 75 -17.31 5.01 6.60
C ALA A 75 -18.34 4.27 7.44
N ALA A 76 -19.50 3.92 6.88
CA ALA A 76 -20.54 3.16 7.58
C ALA A 76 -20.10 1.74 7.98
N GLY A 77 -19.13 1.14 7.24
CA GLY A 77 -18.51 -0.15 7.56
C GLY A 77 -17.17 -0.05 8.27
N SER A 78 -16.65 1.17 8.49
CA SER A 78 -15.32 1.33 9.08
C SER A 78 -15.35 1.08 10.59
N ILE A 79 -14.49 0.17 11.05
CA ILE A 79 -14.24 -0.02 12.47
C ILE A 79 -13.61 1.27 13.01
N LYS A 80 -14.22 1.89 14.02
CA LYS A 80 -13.59 3.00 14.76
C LYS A 80 -12.26 2.52 15.31
N LYS A 81 -11.17 3.12 14.86
CA LYS A 81 -9.83 2.81 15.34
C LYS A 81 -9.56 3.57 16.64
N SER A 82 -8.92 2.90 17.60
CA SER A 82 -8.45 3.55 18.82
C SER A 82 -7.42 4.63 18.50
N ASP A 83 -7.40 5.71 19.25
CA ASP A 83 -6.34 6.74 19.13
C ASP A 83 -4.97 6.18 19.52
N LYS A 84 -4.95 5.12 20.34
CA LYS A 84 -3.75 4.36 20.73
C LYS A 84 -3.41 3.23 19.77
N ALA A 85 -4.16 3.06 18.66
CA ALA A 85 -3.91 2.00 17.69
C ALA A 85 -2.46 2.03 17.19
N LEU A 86 -1.90 0.84 16.95
CA LEU A 86 -0.62 0.68 16.27
C LEU A 86 -0.77 1.12 14.81
N LYS A 87 0.01 2.10 14.39
CA LYS A 87 -0.03 2.63 13.03
C LYS A 87 0.94 1.90 12.13
N ILE A 88 0.44 1.30 11.07
CA ILE A 88 1.23 0.53 10.10
C ILE A 88 1.11 1.18 8.73
N LEU A 89 2.23 1.56 8.14
CA LEU A 89 2.30 2.07 6.77
C LEU A 89 2.88 0.99 5.86
N LEU A 90 2.10 0.53 4.88
CA LEU A 90 2.52 -0.43 3.87
C LEU A 90 2.78 0.30 2.55
N ILE A 91 4.00 0.20 2.04
CA ILE A 91 4.47 0.92 0.85
C ILE A 91 4.71 -0.09 -0.27
N ASN A 92 4.06 0.10 -1.40
CA ASN A 92 4.34 -0.64 -2.62
C ASN A 92 5.25 0.20 -3.54
N ILE A 93 6.46 -0.29 -3.74
CA ILE A 93 7.39 0.26 -4.73
C ILE A 93 7.21 -0.52 -6.03
N SER A 94 6.53 0.08 -7.00
CA SER A 94 6.15 -0.60 -8.24
C SER A 94 6.58 0.10 -9.53
N THR A 95 6.90 1.40 -9.45
CA THR A 95 7.37 2.18 -10.60
C THR A 95 8.31 3.26 -10.10
N HIS A 96 9.07 3.85 -11.01
CA HIS A 96 9.83 5.08 -10.75
C HIS A 96 8.87 6.25 -10.49
N PHE A 97 9.39 7.39 -10.10
CA PHE A 97 8.57 8.61 -10.09
C PHE A 97 8.19 8.99 -11.51
N ALA A 98 6.98 9.52 -11.70
CA ALA A 98 6.50 9.92 -13.03
C ALA A 98 7.35 11.05 -13.66
N SER A 99 8.12 11.79 -12.85
CA SER A 99 9.10 12.78 -13.29
C SER A 99 10.38 12.16 -13.86
N ASP A 100 10.62 10.87 -13.63
CA ASP A 100 11.82 10.20 -14.14
C ASP A 100 11.67 9.98 -15.65
N LYS A 101 12.73 10.28 -16.41
CA LYS A 101 12.73 10.21 -17.88
C LYS A 101 12.48 8.80 -18.42
N ASP A 102 12.69 7.79 -17.58
CA ASP A 102 12.48 6.37 -17.88
C ASP A 102 11.09 5.88 -17.47
N ALA A 103 10.22 6.75 -16.93
CA ALA A 103 8.84 6.40 -16.64
C ALA A 103 8.13 6.05 -17.95
N SER A 104 7.71 4.81 -18.10
CA SER A 104 7.02 4.33 -19.29
C SER A 104 5.61 4.94 -19.34
N GLU A 105 5.26 5.51 -20.47
CA GLU A 105 3.91 6.04 -20.77
C GLU A 105 2.82 4.95 -20.67
N TYR A 106 3.24 3.67 -20.58
CA TYR A 106 2.40 2.47 -20.58
C TYR A 106 2.42 1.72 -19.25
N ASP A 107 2.91 2.32 -18.16
CA ASP A 107 2.90 1.66 -16.85
C ASP A 107 1.47 1.35 -16.40
N VAL A 108 1.15 0.08 -16.35
CA VAL A 108 -0.14 -0.40 -15.84
C VAL A 108 -0.16 -0.20 -14.33
N LEU A 109 -1.06 0.66 -13.87
CA LEU A 109 -1.26 0.88 -12.44
C LEU A 109 -2.05 -0.29 -11.83
N GLU A 110 -1.34 -1.32 -11.42
CA GLU A 110 -1.93 -2.46 -10.74
C GLU A 110 -2.17 -2.15 -9.25
N PRO A 111 -3.33 -2.52 -8.69
CA PRO A 111 -3.54 -2.39 -7.25
C PRO A 111 -2.59 -3.32 -6.49
N PRO A 112 -2.03 -2.89 -5.34
CA PRO A 112 -1.11 -3.70 -4.55
C PRO A 112 -1.86 -4.80 -3.78
N LEU A 113 -2.34 -5.85 -4.48
CA LEU A 113 -3.22 -6.88 -3.94
C LEU A 113 -2.62 -7.57 -2.71
N GLY A 114 -1.32 -7.87 -2.71
CA GLY A 114 -0.65 -8.47 -1.56
C GLY A 114 -0.74 -7.59 -0.32
N LEU A 115 -0.50 -6.28 -0.44
CA LEU A 115 -0.62 -5.37 0.70
C LEU A 115 -2.08 -5.19 1.15
N ILE A 116 -3.03 -5.25 0.23
CA ILE A 116 -4.47 -5.22 0.54
C ILE A 116 -4.87 -6.47 1.33
N ALA A 117 -4.36 -7.65 0.94
CA ALA A 117 -4.59 -8.91 1.66
C ALA A 117 -4.00 -8.84 3.08
N LEU A 118 -2.74 -8.40 3.23
CA LEU A 118 -2.10 -8.18 4.53
C LEU A 118 -2.92 -7.24 5.41
N GLN A 119 -3.33 -6.10 4.89
CA GLN A 119 -4.13 -5.13 5.65
C GLN A 119 -5.50 -5.68 6.05
N SER A 120 -6.14 -6.45 5.18
CA SER A 120 -7.43 -7.11 5.45
C SER A 120 -7.28 -8.14 6.55
N TYR A 121 -6.20 -8.93 6.52
CA TYR A 121 -5.86 -9.89 7.56
C TYR A 121 -5.65 -9.20 8.92
N LEU A 122 -4.82 -8.16 8.97
CA LEU A 122 -4.57 -7.38 10.19
C LEU A 122 -5.84 -6.73 10.75
N ASN A 123 -6.71 -6.20 9.89
CA ASN A 123 -7.98 -5.63 10.32
C ASN A 123 -8.92 -6.66 10.94
N ARG A 124 -8.92 -7.89 10.43
CA ARG A 124 -9.71 -9.00 10.98
C ARG A 124 -9.18 -9.44 12.34
N GLU A 125 -7.85 -9.60 12.48
CA GLU A 125 -7.21 -10.10 13.69
C GLU A 125 -7.19 -9.06 14.82
N PHE A 126 -6.90 -7.81 14.51
CA PHE A 126 -6.61 -6.78 15.52
C PHE A 126 -7.69 -5.69 15.62
N LYS A 127 -8.66 -5.68 14.73
CA LYS A 127 -9.81 -4.76 14.74
C LYS A 127 -9.39 -3.29 15.00
N GLU A 128 -9.84 -2.70 16.11
CA GLU A 128 -9.56 -1.31 16.49
C GLU A 128 -8.11 -1.05 16.95
N LYS A 129 -7.35 -2.09 17.30
CA LYS A 129 -5.98 -1.96 17.82
C LYS A 129 -4.93 -1.60 16.74
N VAL A 130 -5.26 -1.78 15.47
CA VAL A 130 -4.35 -1.50 14.34
C VAL A 130 -4.99 -0.52 13.37
N ARG A 131 -4.24 0.49 12.98
CA ARG A 131 -4.56 1.43 11.91
C ARG A 131 -3.55 1.29 10.78
N GLY A 132 -3.93 0.66 9.69
CA GLY A 132 -3.09 0.55 8.51
C GLY A 132 -3.38 1.62 7.47
N LYS A 133 -2.35 1.95 6.70
CA LYS A 133 -2.42 2.75 5.48
C LYS A 133 -1.56 2.08 4.42
N ILE A 134 -2.08 1.96 3.21
CA ILE A 134 -1.35 1.46 2.04
C ILE A 134 -1.10 2.65 1.12
N ILE A 135 0.13 2.77 0.63
CA ILE A 135 0.51 3.74 -0.39
C ILE A 135 1.35 3.07 -1.48
N LYS A 136 1.28 3.62 -2.68
CA LYS A 136 1.96 3.11 -3.87
C LYS A 136 2.70 4.25 -4.58
N SER A 137 3.94 4.01 -4.98
CA SER A 137 4.70 4.94 -5.80
C SER A 137 3.98 5.26 -7.12
N SER A 138 4.13 6.47 -7.60
CA SER A 138 3.46 7.03 -8.79
C SER A 138 1.92 7.11 -8.72
N VAL A 139 1.32 6.78 -7.56
CA VAL A 139 -0.13 6.90 -7.32
C VAL A 139 -0.41 7.81 -6.13
N ASP A 140 0.19 7.50 -4.99
CA ASP A 140 -0.02 8.23 -3.73
C ASP A 140 1.13 9.21 -3.45
N PHE A 141 2.30 8.99 -4.04
CA PHE A 141 3.45 9.87 -3.97
C PHE A 141 4.30 9.77 -5.23
N ASN A 142 4.85 10.90 -5.67
CA ASN A 142 5.63 11.02 -6.89
C ASN A 142 6.98 11.75 -6.66
N SER A 143 7.36 11.86 -5.41
CA SER A 143 8.66 12.35 -4.97
C SER A 143 8.99 11.83 -3.57
N TYR A 144 10.26 11.92 -3.17
CA TYR A 144 10.67 11.60 -1.80
C TYR A 144 10.08 12.59 -0.79
N ASP A 145 9.90 13.85 -1.16
CA ASP A 145 9.29 14.86 -0.29
C ASP A 145 7.82 14.51 0.01
N GLU A 146 7.07 14.08 -1.01
CA GLU A 146 5.70 13.62 -0.81
C GLU A 146 5.64 12.37 0.07
N LEU A 147 6.54 11.40 -0.15
CA LEU A 147 6.66 10.21 0.69
C LEU A 147 6.93 10.60 2.16
N ASN A 148 7.90 11.49 2.38
CA ASN A 148 8.28 11.95 3.72
C ASN A 148 7.13 12.71 4.40
N ASN A 149 6.41 13.57 3.68
CA ASN A 149 5.22 14.25 4.17
C ASN A 149 4.10 13.27 4.59
N ILE A 150 3.90 12.17 3.84
CA ILE A 150 2.94 11.14 4.20
C ILE A 150 3.36 10.43 5.48
N ILE A 151 4.64 10.08 5.61
CA ILE A 151 5.19 9.41 6.80
C ILE A 151 5.08 10.31 8.02
N GLU A 152 5.46 11.57 7.91
CA GLU A 152 5.36 12.55 9.00
C GLU A 152 3.91 12.71 9.49
N LYS A 153 2.98 12.98 8.57
CA LYS A 153 1.56 13.16 8.90
C LYS A 153 0.91 11.91 9.48
N PHE A 154 1.24 10.74 8.95
CA PHE A 154 0.68 9.49 9.43
C PHE A 154 1.36 9.02 10.72
N ASN A 155 2.65 9.31 10.90
CA ASN A 155 3.52 8.93 12.02
C ASN A 155 3.39 7.43 12.34
N PRO A 156 3.82 6.53 11.44
CA PRO A 156 3.67 5.09 11.63
C PRO A 156 4.54 4.55 12.76
N ASP A 157 4.08 3.50 13.42
CA ASP A 157 4.87 2.72 14.38
C ASP A 157 5.68 1.63 13.68
N LEU A 158 5.24 1.22 12.48
CA LEU A 158 5.86 0.21 11.63
C LEU A 158 5.72 0.62 10.16
N ILE A 159 6.80 0.51 9.40
CA ILE A 159 6.77 0.62 7.94
C ILE A 159 7.06 -0.75 7.32
N GLY A 160 6.19 -1.20 6.42
CA GLY A 160 6.40 -2.35 5.55
C GLY A 160 6.62 -1.91 4.11
N VAL A 161 7.70 -2.36 3.46
CA VAL A 161 8.02 -2.01 2.07
C VAL A 161 8.03 -3.25 1.19
N SER A 162 7.30 -3.21 0.09
CA SER A 162 7.22 -4.28 -0.89
C SER A 162 7.64 -3.80 -2.27
N ALA A 163 8.39 -4.65 -2.98
CA ALA A 163 8.79 -4.40 -4.37
C ALA A 163 8.96 -5.70 -5.16
N MET A 164 8.88 -5.56 -6.49
CA MET A 164 9.36 -6.55 -7.46
C MET A 164 10.88 -6.40 -7.64
N THR A 165 11.56 -7.47 -8.08
CA THR A 165 13.03 -7.49 -8.22
C THR A 165 13.57 -6.43 -9.20
N PHE A 166 12.83 -6.09 -10.25
CA PHE A 166 13.25 -5.07 -11.21
C PHE A 166 13.14 -3.64 -10.67
N HIS A 167 12.51 -3.42 -9.51
CA HIS A 167 12.46 -2.13 -8.81
C HIS A 167 13.43 -2.05 -7.62
N LYS A 168 14.40 -2.97 -7.50
CA LYS A 168 15.30 -3.08 -6.35
C LYS A 168 16.04 -1.79 -6.01
N ASP A 169 16.53 -1.06 -7.01
CA ASP A 169 17.33 0.15 -6.78
C ASP A 169 16.45 1.28 -6.22
N PHE A 170 15.25 1.44 -6.77
CA PHE A 170 14.27 2.40 -6.25
C PHE A 170 13.77 2.01 -4.85
N PHE A 171 13.57 0.71 -4.61
CA PHE A 171 13.23 0.16 -3.29
C PHE A 171 14.28 0.52 -2.23
N HIS A 172 15.56 0.26 -2.48
CA HIS A 172 16.65 0.63 -1.56
C HIS A 172 16.79 2.15 -1.41
N GLY A 173 16.63 2.91 -2.50
CA GLY A 173 16.62 4.36 -2.50
C GLY A 173 15.52 4.93 -1.61
N ALA A 174 14.31 4.41 -1.70
CA ALA A 174 13.18 4.84 -0.87
C ALA A 174 13.41 4.54 0.61
N ILE A 175 13.88 3.34 0.96
CA ILE A 175 14.18 2.96 2.35
C ILE A 175 15.29 3.83 2.93
N LYS A 176 16.38 4.07 2.16
CA LYS A 176 17.46 4.97 2.55
C LYS A 176 16.94 6.39 2.79
N ASN A 177 16.08 6.90 1.90
CA ASN A 177 15.46 8.22 2.08
C ASN A 177 14.64 8.29 3.37
N ILE A 178 13.81 7.29 3.65
CA ILE A 178 12.98 7.21 4.87
C ILE A 178 13.86 7.30 6.12
N ARG A 179 14.99 6.56 6.16
CA ARG A 179 15.95 6.60 7.27
C ARG A 179 16.66 7.96 7.38
N SER A 180 17.12 8.50 6.25
CA SER A 180 17.79 9.80 6.21
C SER A 180 16.90 10.96 6.67
N ASN A 181 15.57 10.80 6.53
CA ASN A 181 14.58 11.76 7.02
C ASN A 181 14.17 11.53 8.49
N GLY A 182 14.92 10.72 9.24
CA GLY A 182 14.77 10.58 10.68
C GLY A 182 13.82 9.50 11.18
N TYR A 183 13.29 8.62 10.29
CA TYR A 183 12.47 7.51 10.75
C TYR A 183 13.35 6.45 11.43
N ASP A 184 13.22 6.31 12.74
CA ASP A 184 14.03 5.45 13.62
C ASP A 184 13.36 4.13 14.02
N LYS A 185 12.04 4.01 13.79
CA LYS A 185 11.28 2.80 14.11
C LYS A 185 11.51 1.69 13.06
N MET A 186 10.90 0.52 13.28
CA MET A 186 11.14 -0.67 12.47
C MET A 186 10.69 -0.51 11.02
N ILE A 187 11.56 -0.88 10.09
CA ILE A 187 11.26 -1.05 8.65
C ILE A 187 11.39 -2.53 8.30
N ILE A 188 10.27 -3.14 7.96
CA ILE A 188 10.22 -4.51 7.46
C ILE A 188 10.06 -4.51 5.94
N THR A 189 10.53 -5.56 5.29
CA THR A 189 10.41 -5.73 3.84
C THR A 189 9.78 -7.06 3.52
N GLY A 190 9.03 -7.13 2.42
CA GLY A 190 8.36 -8.35 1.99
C GLY A 190 7.99 -8.33 0.51
N GLY A 191 7.32 -9.37 0.06
CA GLY A 191 6.95 -9.54 -1.34
C GLY A 191 8.05 -10.23 -2.16
N PRO A 192 7.93 -10.26 -3.52
CA PRO A 192 8.77 -11.09 -4.37
C PRO A 192 10.27 -10.81 -4.25
N HIS A 193 10.68 -9.54 -4.26
CA HIS A 193 12.11 -9.20 -4.18
C HIS A 193 12.73 -9.58 -2.84
N PRO A 194 12.24 -9.16 -1.66
CA PRO A 194 12.79 -9.58 -0.39
C PRO A 194 12.72 -11.10 -0.16
N THR A 195 11.67 -11.77 -0.62
CA THR A 195 11.56 -13.23 -0.47
C THR A 195 12.66 -13.98 -1.22
N THR A 196 12.95 -13.58 -2.47
CA THR A 196 13.95 -14.29 -3.29
C THR A 196 15.38 -13.84 -3.00
N SER A 197 15.57 -12.61 -2.51
CA SER A 197 16.88 -11.95 -2.38
C SER A 197 17.16 -11.46 -0.95
N TYR A 198 16.57 -12.06 0.09
CA TYR A 198 16.66 -11.58 1.47
C TYR A 198 18.10 -11.39 1.97
N LYS A 199 19.04 -12.23 1.52
CA LYS A 199 20.47 -12.11 1.89
C LYS A 199 21.09 -10.81 1.39
N GLU A 200 20.71 -10.38 0.19
CA GLU A 200 21.16 -9.11 -0.39
C GLU A 200 20.42 -7.93 0.25
N VAL A 201 19.11 -8.05 0.42
CA VAL A 201 18.29 -7.01 1.06
C VAL A 201 18.78 -6.72 2.50
N LEU A 202 19.17 -7.75 3.26
CA LEU A 202 19.69 -7.61 4.62
C LEU A 202 21.12 -7.06 4.70
N LYS A 203 21.83 -6.87 3.58
CA LYS A 203 23.08 -6.08 3.56
C LYS A 203 22.82 -4.59 3.67
N ASP A 204 21.61 -4.14 3.31
CA ASP A 204 21.20 -2.75 3.50
C ASP A 204 21.00 -2.47 4.99
N PRO A 205 21.81 -1.56 5.58
CA PRO A 205 21.70 -1.24 7.01
C PRO A 205 20.37 -0.56 7.38
N ASN A 206 19.62 -0.09 6.40
CA ASN A 206 18.36 0.60 6.59
C ASN A 206 17.16 -0.37 6.74
N VAL A 207 17.32 -1.65 6.36
CA VAL A 207 16.32 -2.72 6.50
C VAL A 207 16.52 -3.44 7.83
N ASP A 208 15.46 -3.62 8.61
CA ASP A 208 15.54 -4.35 9.89
C ASP A 208 15.32 -5.85 9.72
N LEU A 209 14.29 -6.24 8.96
CA LEU A 209 14.02 -7.64 8.67
C LEU A 209 13.26 -7.82 7.34
N CYS A 210 13.31 -9.06 6.82
CA CYS A 210 12.51 -9.50 5.69
C CYS A 210 11.44 -10.49 6.16
N VAL A 211 10.21 -10.32 5.67
CA VAL A 211 9.13 -11.30 5.74
C VAL A 211 9.17 -12.10 4.45
N LEU A 212 9.28 -13.42 4.56
CA LEU A 212 9.49 -14.33 3.45
C LEU A 212 8.21 -15.11 3.12
N GLY A 213 7.93 -15.25 1.83
CA GLY A 213 6.73 -15.95 1.36
C GLY A 213 5.44 -15.20 1.64
N GLU A 214 4.40 -15.93 2.02
CA GLU A 214 3.10 -15.36 2.39
C GLU A 214 3.21 -14.67 3.77
N GLY A 215 2.88 -13.39 3.79
CA GLY A 215 3.22 -12.53 4.93
C GLY A 215 2.14 -12.37 6.00
N GLU A 216 0.91 -12.87 5.77
CA GLU A 216 -0.25 -12.56 6.61
C GLU A 216 -0.06 -13.01 8.07
N ALA A 217 0.25 -14.27 8.28
CA ALA A 217 0.45 -14.82 9.62
C ALA A 217 1.72 -14.28 10.28
N THR A 218 2.80 -14.18 9.51
CA THR A 218 4.10 -13.68 9.98
C THR A 218 4.01 -12.20 10.39
N LEU A 219 3.39 -11.36 9.57
CA LEU A 219 3.18 -9.95 9.90
C LEU A 219 2.25 -9.79 11.11
N ALA A 220 1.21 -10.61 11.22
CA ALA A 220 0.33 -10.60 12.38
C ALA A 220 1.08 -10.95 13.67
N GLU A 221 1.99 -11.91 13.65
CA GLU A 221 2.79 -12.26 14.84
C GLU A 221 3.76 -11.11 15.22
N ILE A 222 4.39 -10.44 14.24
CA ILE A 222 5.20 -9.24 14.48
C ILE A 222 4.34 -8.15 15.13
N VAL A 223 3.16 -7.86 14.56
CA VAL A 223 2.23 -6.84 15.05
C VAL A 223 1.73 -7.16 16.47
N LYS A 224 1.43 -8.41 16.77
CA LYS A 224 1.03 -8.86 18.11
C LYS A 224 2.11 -8.54 19.15
N ARG A 225 3.38 -8.78 18.82
CA ARG A 225 4.51 -8.47 19.71
C ARG A 225 4.71 -6.97 19.87
N LEU A 226 4.60 -6.20 18.79
CA LEU A 226 4.64 -4.74 18.84
C LEU A 226 3.51 -4.16 19.71
N LEU A 227 2.29 -4.69 19.61
CA LEU A 227 1.17 -4.29 20.45
C LEU A 227 1.46 -4.56 21.93
N SER A 228 1.97 -5.75 22.27
CA SER A 228 2.35 -6.09 23.63
C SER A 228 3.43 -5.16 24.20
N LYS A 229 4.45 -4.82 23.39
CA LYS A 229 5.51 -3.86 23.78
C LYS A 229 4.94 -2.46 24.00
N LYS A 230 4.08 -2.00 23.09
CA LYS A 230 3.43 -0.69 23.19
C LYS A 230 2.54 -0.57 24.43
N GLU A 231 1.77 -1.60 24.75
CA GLU A 231 0.94 -1.66 25.97
C GLU A 231 1.77 -1.58 27.24
N ASN A 232 3.00 -2.11 27.23
CA ASN A 232 3.94 -2.09 28.35
C ASN A 232 4.95 -0.93 28.34
N ASN A 233 4.80 0.05 27.41
CA ASN A 233 5.73 1.16 27.17
C ASN A 233 7.19 0.72 26.88
N ILE A 234 7.39 -0.45 26.26
CA ILE A 234 8.67 -0.97 25.83
C ILE A 234 8.88 -0.62 24.35
N GLY A 235 9.90 0.15 24.02
CA GLY A 235 10.01 0.85 22.73
C GLY A 235 10.14 -0.01 21.49
N SER A 236 10.96 -1.08 21.47
CA SER A 236 11.24 -1.86 20.25
C SER A 236 11.26 -3.36 20.50
N LEU A 237 11.15 -4.16 19.42
CA LEU A 237 11.35 -5.61 19.49
C LEU A 237 12.84 -5.92 19.67
N ALA A 238 13.13 -6.81 20.60
CA ALA A 238 14.46 -7.35 20.83
C ALA A 238 14.70 -8.60 19.95
N TYR A 239 15.94 -9.08 19.93
CA TYR A 239 16.30 -10.29 19.22
C TYR A 239 15.46 -11.51 19.65
N GLU A 240 15.24 -11.66 20.95
CA GLU A 240 14.47 -12.74 21.55
C GLU A 240 12.99 -12.73 21.11
N ASP A 241 12.45 -11.54 20.87
CA ASP A 241 11.09 -11.39 20.36
C ASP A 241 10.96 -11.91 18.93
N LEU A 242 12.03 -11.88 18.14
CA LEU A 242 12.02 -12.21 16.72
C LEU A 242 12.37 -13.67 16.44
N ILE A 243 13.28 -14.26 17.21
CA ILE A 243 13.87 -15.60 16.93
C ILE A 243 12.83 -16.71 16.86
N SER A 244 11.68 -16.55 17.47
CA SER A 244 10.58 -17.54 17.49
C SER A 244 9.49 -17.26 16.46
N ILE A 245 9.68 -16.28 15.56
CA ILE A 245 8.73 -15.99 14.48
C ILE A 245 9.19 -16.73 13.22
N ASP A 246 8.31 -17.60 12.71
CA ASP A 246 8.54 -18.27 11.43
C ASP A 246 8.34 -17.30 10.25
N GLY A 247 9.04 -17.57 9.15
CA GLY A 247 8.90 -16.80 7.91
C GLY A 247 9.59 -15.44 7.92
N ILE A 248 10.55 -15.19 8.82
CA ILE A 248 11.37 -13.97 8.80
C ILE A 248 12.85 -14.27 8.61
N ALA A 249 13.57 -13.30 8.06
CA ALA A 249 15.01 -13.25 8.03
C ALA A 249 15.49 -11.88 8.54
N PHE A 250 16.51 -11.87 9.40
CA PHE A 250 17.09 -10.64 9.94
C PHE A 250 18.56 -10.83 10.35
N SER A 251 19.29 -9.73 10.51
CA SER A 251 20.68 -9.79 10.93
C SER A 251 20.81 -9.72 12.46
N ARG A 252 21.32 -10.79 13.07
CA ARG A 252 21.58 -10.85 14.51
C ARG A 252 22.45 -9.67 14.99
N ARG A 253 23.49 -9.30 14.24
CA ARG A 253 24.41 -8.23 14.62
C ARG A 253 23.73 -6.89 14.82
N LYS A 254 22.71 -6.60 14.02
CA LYS A 254 21.96 -5.34 14.09
C LYS A 254 21.17 -5.23 15.40
N PHE A 255 20.49 -6.29 15.81
CA PHE A 255 19.66 -6.28 17.03
C PHE A 255 20.51 -6.29 18.30
N VAL A 256 21.60 -7.04 18.35
CA VAL A 256 22.51 -7.06 19.49
C VAL A 256 23.24 -5.70 19.66
N ALA A 257 23.56 -4.99 18.56
CA ALA A 257 24.16 -3.66 18.64
C ALA A 257 23.18 -2.63 19.23
N LEU A 258 21.89 -2.68 18.87
CA LEU A 258 20.85 -1.80 19.42
C LEU A 258 20.65 -2.01 20.93
N GLU A 259 20.67 -3.26 21.42
CA GLU A 259 20.56 -3.57 22.84
C GLU A 259 21.72 -2.98 23.66
N ASN A 260 22.95 -3.04 23.11
CA ASN A 260 24.13 -2.49 23.77
C ASN A 260 24.10 -0.96 23.82
N THR A 261 23.58 -0.28 22.82
CA THR A 261 23.43 1.19 22.83
C THR A 261 22.35 1.64 23.83
N HIS A 262 21.23 0.91 23.96
CA HIS A 262 20.21 1.21 24.96
C HIS A 262 20.68 0.98 26.41
N LYS A 263 21.53 -0.02 26.65
CA LYS A 263 22.15 -0.25 27.97
C LYS A 263 23.17 0.83 28.33
N ALA A 264 23.87 1.37 27.37
CA ALA A 264 24.86 2.43 27.58
C ALA A 264 24.22 3.81 27.80
N SER A 265 22.99 4.05 27.31
CA SER A 265 22.29 5.34 27.52
C SER A 265 21.46 5.40 28.82
N ASN A 266 21.28 4.28 29.52
CA ASN A 266 20.55 4.18 30.78
C ASN A 266 21.43 3.87 32.01
N GLY A 267 22.75 3.92 31.87
CA GLY A 267 23.78 3.83 32.92
C GLY A 267 24.53 5.13 33.05
#